data_74ac58ab105b7d3ef05398527974771e
#
_entry.id   74ac58ab105b7d3ef05398527974771e
#
_cell.length_a   1.000
_cell.length_b   1.000
_cell.length_c   1.000
_cell.angle_alpha   90.00
_cell.angle_beta   90.00
_cell.angle_gamma   90.00
#
_symmetry.space_group_name_H-M   'P 1'
#
loop_
_entity.id
_entity.type
_entity.pdbx_description
1 polymer ?
#
loop_
_entity_poly.entity_id
_entity_poly.type
_entity_poly.pdbx_seq_one_letter_code
_entity_poly.pdbx_strand_id
1 'polypeptide(L)'
;VACELRGADKLCVDIYEDPDFYHQLMDYLTESMIQRMKAWRKYMGQPEITKAFGFADDSIILLSREMYREYVLPYHKRMAQALSTMEERGGVHLCGDATRHFKTLRDELNIYSFDTGFPVDHRALCQELGPEVVIQGGPRAQLIQMGSREEIRAESKRILDEVKPVSRTFIFRDGNDIPPYTPLENIQALYDACLEFGRYE
;
A
#
# COMPACT_ATOMS: atom_id res chain seq x y z
N VAL A 1 9.62 10.39 0.43
CA VAL A 1 10.93 11.08 0.55
C VAL A 1 10.99 12.29 -0.39
N ALA A 2 10.81 12.15 -1.73
CA ALA A 2 10.92 13.29 -2.66
C ALA A 2 9.93 14.41 -2.30
N CYS A 3 8.65 14.06 -2.08
CA CYS A 3 7.63 15.02 -1.65
C CYS A 3 7.93 15.70 -0.31
N GLU A 4 8.58 15.01 0.61
CA GLU A 4 8.97 15.58 1.91
C GLU A 4 10.12 16.58 1.79
N LEU A 5 11.07 16.31 0.90
CA LEU A 5 12.24 17.17 0.70
C LEU A 5 11.95 18.38 -0.19
N ARG A 6 11.20 18.19 -1.25
CA ARG A 6 10.91 19.27 -2.23
C ARG A 6 9.61 20.01 -1.94
N GLY A 7 8.66 19.36 -1.26
CA GLY A 7 7.25 19.75 -1.20
C GLY A 7 6.48 19.06 -2.32
N ALA A 8 5.33 18.45 -1.99
CA ALA A 8 4.54 17.68 -2.95
C ALA A 8 4.01 18.52 -4.11
N ASP A 9 3.57 19.74 -3.82
CA ASP A 9 3.12 20.74 -4.79
C ASP A 9 4.21 21.11 -5.78
N LYS A 10 5.40 21.46 -5.27
CA LYS A 10 6.55 21.84 -6.11
C LYS A 10 7.05 20.66 -6.93
N LEU A 11 7.14 19.46 -6.34
CA LEU A 11 7.59 18.28 -7.07
C LEU A 11 6.67 17.94 -8.25
N CYS A 12 5.34 18.11 -8.08
CA CYS A 12 4.39 17.93 -9.18
C CYS A 12 4.53 19.00 -10.26
N VAL A 13 4.86 20.23 -9.89
CA VAL A 13 5.09 21.34 -10.83
C VAL A 13 6.41 21.16 -11.58
N ASP A 14 7.47 20.73 -10.91
CA ASP A 14 8.80 20.50 -11.50
C ASP A 14 8.75 19.52 -12.69
N ILE A 15 7.82 18.56 -12.69
CA ILE A 15 7.62 17.64 -13.83
C ILE A 15 7.41 18.40 -15.15
N TYR A 16 6.77 19.58 -15.10
CA TYR A 16 6.42 20.37 -16.27
C TYR A 16 7.33 21.60 -16.46
N GLU A 17 7.75 22.23 -15.36
CA GLU A 17 8.51 23.49 -15.43
C GLU A 17 10.03 23.26 -15.47
N ASP A 18 10.52 22.20 -14.82
CA ASP A 18 11.94 21.84 -14.79
C ASP A 18 12.13 20.31 -14.75
N PRO A 19 11.80 19.59 -15.86
CA PRO A 19 11.90 18.14 -15.91
C PRO A 19 13.32 17.64 -15.70
N ASP A 20 14.34 18.40 -16.10
CA ASP A 20 15.73 18.02 -15.89
C ASP A 20 16.09 17.98 -14.40
N PHE A 21 15.69 18.99 -13.65
CA PHE A 21 15.85 19.01 -12.19
C PHE A 21 15.04 17.87 -11.54
N TYR A 22 13.79 17.66 -11.96
CA TYR A 22 12.95 16.58 -11.45
C TYR A 22 13.68 15.24 -11.60
N HIS A 23 14.16 14.91 -12.78
CA HIS A 23 14.85 13.66 -13.04
C HIS A 23 16.18 13.52 -12.28
N GLN A 24 16.97 14.59 -12.18
CA GLN A 24 18.20 14.60 -11.38
C GLN A 24 17.91 14.34 -9.89
N LEU A 25 16.87 14.96 -9.33
CA LEU A 25 16.45 14.74 -7.95
C LEU A 25 16.00 13.30 -7.73
N MET A 26 15.15 12.78 -8.61
CA MET A 26 14.64 11.41 -8.50
C MET A 26 15.75 10.38 -8.66
N ASP A 27 16.71 10.59 -9.56
CA ASP A 27 17.90 9.76 -9.73
C ASP A 27 18.75 9.71 -8.47
N TYR A 28 19.07 10.88 -7.92
CA TYR A 28 19.86 10.99 -6.68
C TYR A 28 19.18 10.30 -5.51
N LEU A 29 17.87 10.54 -5.33
CA LEU A 29 17.11 9.96 -4.22
C LEU A 29 16.98 8.45 -4.36
N THR A 30 16.73 7.96 -5.59
CA THR A 30 16.64 6.51 -5.85
C THR A 30 17.95 5.80 -5.53
N GLU A 31 19.08 6.33 -5.98
CA GLU A 31 20.39 5.77 -5.66
C GLU A 31 20.67 5.81 -4.16
N SER A 32 20.39 6.94 -3.51
CA SER A 32 20.54 7.10 -2.07
C SER A 32 19.69 6.08 -1.29
N MET A 33 18.45 5.83 -1.71
CA MET A 33 17.58 4.82 -1.11
C MET A 33 18.11 3.41 -1.30
N ILE A 34 18.62 3.07 -2.48
CA ILE A 34 19.21 1.76 -2.77
C ILE A 34 20.42 1.52 -1.85
N GLN A 35 21.35 2.46 -1.77
CA GLN A 35 22.53 2.36 -0.92
C GLN A 35 22.17 2.27 0.56
N ARG A 36 21.23 3.10 1.02
CA ARG A 36 20.75 3.08 2.41
C ARG A 36 20.09 1.74 2.76
N MET A 37 19.26 1.20 1.88
CA MET A 37 18.58 -0.09 2.12
C MET A 37 19.59 -1.24 2.19
N LYS A 38 20.58 -1.28 1.30
CA LYS A 38 21.66 -2.29 1.34
C LYS A 38 22.46 -2.18 2.62
N ALA A 39 22.88 -0.97 3.00
CA ALA A 39 23.63 -0.73 4.24
C ALA A 39 22.82 -1.13 5.49
N TRP A 40 21.53 -0.79 5.53
CA TRP A 40 20.65 -1.17 6.62
C TRP A 40 20.45 -2.69 6.73
N ARG A 41 20.18 -3.37 5.61
CA ARG A 41 20.06 -4.84 5.58
C ARG A 41 21.35 -5.51 6.06
N LYS A 42 22.49 -5.05 5.58
CA LYS A 42 23.80 -5.54 6.03
C LYS A 42 23.99 -5.36 7.54
N TYR A 43 23.63 -4.18 8.07
CA TYR A 43 23.70 -3.90 9.51
C TYR A 43 22.82 -4.85 10.31
N MET A 44 21.63 -5.18 9.80
CA MET A 44 20.68 -6.12 10.42
C MET A 44 21.01 -7.59 10.18
N GLY A 45 22.13 -7.92 9.53
CA GLY A 45 22.51 -9.29 9.19
C GLY A 45 21.60 -9.95 8.13
N GLN A 46 20.92 -9.14 7.32
CA GLN A 46 20.05 -9.60 6.25
C GLN A 46 20.76 -9.55 4.89
N PRO A 47 20.33 -10.35 3.90
CA PRO A 47 20.84 -10.26 2.53
C PRO A 47 20.61 -8.86 1.95
N GLU A 48 21.61 -8.30 1.27
CA GLU A 48 21.47 -6.99 0.59
C GLU A 48 20.39 -7.04 -0.51
N ILE A 49 20.28 -8.19 -1.20
CA ILE A 49 19.29 -8.47 -2.23
C ILE A 49 18.34 -9.55 -1.70
N THR A 50 17.04 -9.28 -1.69
CA THR A 50 16.00 -10.20 -1.24
C THR A 50 15.33 -10.89 -2.44
N LYS A 51 14.49 -11.90 -2.19
CA LYS A 51 13.75 -12.55 -3.28
C LYS A 51 12.50 -11.76 -3.70
N ALA A 52 11.89 -11.04 -2.79
CA ALA A 52 10.72 -10.19 -3.03
C ALA A 52 11.06 -8.72 -2.91
N PHE A 53 10.40 -7.88 -3.69
CA PHE A 53 10.44 -6.42 -3.54
C PHE A 53 9.23 -5.92 -2.75
N GLY A 54 9.45 -5.05 -1.79
CA GLY A 54 8.38 -4.41 -1.03
C GLY A 54 8.74 -2.96 -0.70
N PHE A 55 7.73 -2.09 -0.67
CA PHE A 55 7.90 -0.67 -0.39
C PHE A 55 6.62 -0.02 0.12
N ALA A 56 6.69 1.25 0.51
CA ALA A 56 5.56 2.12 0.80
C ALA A 56 5.76 3.45 0.07
N ASP A 57 4.73 3.95 -0.61
CA ASP A 57 4.76 5.26 -1.27
C ASP A 57 3.35 5.84 -1.40
N ASP A 58 2.88 6.50 -0.35
CA ASP A 58 1.57 7.14 -0.33
C ASP A 58 1.47 8.31 -1.31
N SER A 59 2.61 8.88 -1.73
CA SER A 59 2.64 10.06 -2.61
C SER A 59 2.10 9.79 -4.01
N ILE A 60 2.11 8.52 -4.47
CA ILE A 60 1.62 8.18 -5.81
C ILE A 60 0.11 8.44 -5.98
N ILE A 61 -0.65 8.57 -4.88
CA ILE A 61 -2.06 8.95 -4.93
C ILE A 61 -2.29 10.34 -5.57
N LEU A 62 -1.28 11.19 -5.59
CA LEU A 62 -1.36 12.52 -6.20
C LEU A 62 -1.30 12.47 -7.73
N LEU A 63 -0.91 11.34 -8.31
CA LEU A 63 -0.64 11.20 -9.72
C LEU A 63 -1.75 10.42 -10.45
N SER A 64 -1.97 10.77 -11.71
CA SER A 64 -2.74 9.90 -12.61
C SER A 64 -1.95 8.60 -12.87
N ARG A 65 -2.62 7.59 -13.44
CA ARG A 65 -1.96 6.33 -13.83
C ARG A 65 -0.83 6.59 -14.85
N GLU A 66 -1.08 7.47 -15.80
CA GLU A 66 -0.16 7.85 -16.87
C GLU A 66 1.07 8.54 -16.27
N MET A 67 0.86 9.55 -15.42
CA MET A 67 1.95 10.25 -14.74
C MET A 67 2.78 9.32 -13.86
N TYR A 68 2.14 8.42 -13.11
CA TYR A 68 2.87 7.42 -12.33
C TYR A 68 3.75 6.54 -13.22
N ARG A 69 3.21 6.04 -14.34
CA ARG A 69 3.94 5.19 -15.28
C ARG A 69 5.12 5.89 -15.93
N GLU A 70 4.98 7.17 -16.24
CA GLU A 70 6.00 7.95 -16.92
C GLU A 70 7.08 8.48 -15.96
N TYR A 71 6.67 9.04 -14.82
CA TYR A 71 7.58 9.82 -13.97
C TYR A 71 8.04 9.09 -12.69
N VAL A 72 7.37 8.04 -12.23
CA VAL A 72 7.72 7.37 -10.97
C VAL A 72 8.06 5.90 -11.14
N LEU A 73 7.28 5.16 -11.93
CA LEU A 73 7.47 3.72 -12.12
C LEU A 73 8.91 3.33 -12.57
N PRO A 74 9.62 4.09 -13.44
CA PRO A 74 11.00 3.77 -13.80
C PRO A 74 11.94 3.71 -12.58
N TYR A 75 11.75 4.59 -11.61
CA TYR A 75 12.53 4.64 -10.38
C TYR A 75 12.20 3.48 -9.44
N HIS A 76 10.92 3.13 -9.30
CA HIS A 76 10.50 1.93 -8.56
C HIS A 76 11.05 0.65 -9.20
N LYS A 77 11.05 0.54 -10.52
CA LYS A 77 11.68 -0.58 -11.24
C LYS A 77 13.18 -0.68 -10.95
N ARG A 78 13.89 0.45 -10.97
CA ARG A 78 15.32 0.49 -10.65
C ARG A 78 15.59 0.03 -9.22
N MET A 79 14.76 0.48 -8.25
CA MET A 79 14.85 0.00 -6.87
C MET A 79 14.56 -1.49 -6.75
N ALA A 80 13.50 -1.99 -7.39
CA ALA A 80 13.16 -3.40 -7.39
C ALA A 80 14.30 -4.28 -7.92
N GLN A 81 14.89 -3.92 -9.07
CA GLN A 81 16.00 -4.62 -9.68
C GLN A 81 17.30 -4.58 -8.86
N ALA A 82 17.54 -3.46 -8.15
CA ALA A 82 18.74 -3.31 -7.32
C ALA A 82 18.65 -3.97 -5.95
N LEU A 83 17.43 -4.19 -5.44
CA LEU A 83 17.18 -4.62 -4.07
C LEU A 83 16.56 -6.02 -3.96
N SER A 84 16.12 -6.61 -5.09
CA SER A 84 15.52 -7.95 -5.09
C SER A 84 15.79 -8.69 -6.39
N THR A 85 15.65 -10.04 -6.35
CA THR A 85 15.65 -10.89 -7.56
C THR A 85 14.27 -10.94 -8.21
N MET A 86 13.24 -10.46 -7.54
CA MET A 86 11.83 -10.55 -7.96
C MET A 86 11.33 -11.98 -8.23
N GLU A 87 12.01 -12.99 -7.68
CA GLU A 87 11.59 -14.41 -7.77
C GLU A 87 10.34 -14.70 -6.95
N GLU A 88 10.15 -13.98 -5.86
CA GLU A 88 8.99 -14.10 -4.98
C GLU A 88 8.10 -12.85 -5.12
N ARG A 89 6.80 -13.05 -4.83
CA ARG A 89 5.80 -11.99 -4.85
C ARG A 89 6.05 -10.97 -3.75
N GLY A 90 6.01 -9.70 -4.10
CA GLY A 90 6.24 -8.58 -3.20
C GLY A 90 4.97 -8.02 -2.59
N GLY A 91 5.16 -7.03 -1.72
CA GLY A 91 4.07 -6.31 -1.06
C GLY A 91 4.28 -4.81 -1.05
N VAL A 92 3.18 -4.08 -0.97
CA VAL A 92 3.18 -2.62 -0.88
C VAL A 92 2.19 -2.13 0.16
N HIS A 93 2.57 -1.08 0.87
CA HIS A 93 1.66 -0.28 1.70
C HIS A 93 1.35 1.03 0.99
N LEU A 94 0.06 1.35 0.88
CA LEU A 94 -0.43 2.57 0.25
C LEU A 94 -1.62 3.13 1.04
N CYS A 95 -1.43 4.29 1.66
CA CYS A 95 -2.51 5.05 2.26
C CYS A 95 -3.37 5.74 1.19
N GLY A 96 -4.60 6.08 1.53
CA GLY A 96 -5.51 6.77 0.63
C GLY A 96 -6.00 5.91 -0.54
N ASP A 97 -6.64 6.55 -1.52
CA ASP A 97 -7.13 5.89 -2.73
C ASP A 97 -6.05 5.79 -3.81
N ALA A 98 -5.25 4.74 -3.71
CA ALA A 98 -4.23 4.39 -4.71
C ALA A 98 -4.71 3.31 -5.71
N THR A 99 -5.99 2.97 -5.73
CA THR A 99 -6.55 1.81 -6.49
C THR A 99 -6.18 1.84 -7.97
N ARG A 100 -6.12 3.02 -8.59
CA ARG A 100 -5.74 3.19 -10.00
C ARG A 100 -4.33 2.70 -10.35
N HIS A 101 -3.46 2.51 -9.36
CA HIS A 101 -2.07 2.07 -9.57
C HIS A 101 -1.88 0.55 -9.35
N PHE A 102 -2.80 -0.12 -8.64
CA PHE A 102 -2.59 -1.49 -8.16
C PHE A 102 -2.31 -2.49 -9.28
N LYS A 103 -3.07 -2.40 -10.39
CA LYS A 103 -2.82 -3.26 -11.55
C LYS A 103 -1.42 -3.04 -12.14
N THR A 104 -0.97 -1.78 -12.22
CA THR A 104 0.38 -1.46 -12.69
C THR A 104 1.45 -2.02 -11.74
N LEU A 105 1.25 -1.87 -10.43
CA LEU A 105 2.19 -2.40 -9.42
C LEU A 105 2.28 -3.93 -9.48
N ARG A 106 1.15 -4.62 -9.64
CA ARG A 106 1.13 -6.08 -9.81
C ARG A 106 1.89 -6.51 -11.06
N ASP A 107 1.53 -5.94 -12.20
CA ASP A 107 2.00 -6.39 -13.51
C ASP A 107 3.47 -6.00 -13.78
N GLU A 108 3.94 -4.88 -13.23
CA GLU A 108 5.25 -4.30 -13.55
C GLU A 108 6.30 -4.48 -12.43
N LEU A 109 5.88 -4.73 -11.18
CA LEU A 109 6.76 -4.84 -10.02
C LEU A 109 6.59 -6.14 -9.24
N ASN A 110 5.80 -7.09 -9.74
CA ASN A 110 5.50 -8.37 -9.09
C ASN A 110 4.91 -8.19 -7.67
N ILE A 111 4.06 -7.16 -7.48
CA ILE A 111 3.39 -6.90 -6.21
C ILE A 111 2.08 -7.69 -6.14
N TYR A 112 1.96 -8.56 -5.17
CA TYR A 112 0.79 -9.42 -4.95
C TYR A 112 0.19 -9.30 -3.55
N SER A 113 0.73 -8.45 -2.69
CA SER A 113 0.17 -8.11 -1.40
C SER A 113 0.01 -6.61 -1.27
N PHE A 114 -1.22 -6.15 -1.08
CA PHE A 114 -1.57 -4.74 -0.97
C PHE A 114 -2.14 -4.47 0.41
N ASP A 115 -1.39 -3.75 1.23
CA ASP A 115 -1.87 -3.15 2.47
C ASP A 115 -2.49 -1.80 2.11
N THR A 116 -3.83 -1.77 2.15
CA THR A 116 -4.59 -0.65 1.59
C THR A 116 -5.02 0.35 2.67
N GLY A 117 -5.06 1.63 2.29
CA GLY A 117 -5.67 2.67 3.10
C GLY A 117 -7.18 2.79 2.86
N PHE A 118 -7.67 4.01 2.94
CA PHE A 118 -9.07 4.35 2.78
C PHE A 118 -9.21 5.66 1.95
N PRO A 119 -10.25 5.83 1.12
CA PRO A 119 -11.33 4.88 0.81
C PRO A 119 -10.93 3.83 -0.24
N VAL A 120 -11.45 2.60 -0.12
CA VAL A 120 -11.18 1.52 -1.06
C VAL A 120 -12.43 0.64 -1.21
N ASP A 121 -12.80 0.29 -2.44
CA ASP A 121 -13.76 -0.76 -2.73
C ASP A 121 -13.03 -2.11 -2.77
N HIS A 122 -13.01 -2.80 -1.62
CA HIS A 122 -12.30 -4.07 -1.47
C HIS A 122 -12.83 -5.16 -2.41
N ARG A 123 -14.15 -5.22 -2.65
CA ARG A 123 -14.75 -6.19 -3.57
C ARG A 123 -14.28 -5.97 -4.99
N ALA A 124 -14.37 -4.71 -5.48
CA ALA A 124 -13.93 -4.37 -6.83
C ALA A 124 -12.43 -4.67 -7.01
N LEU A 125 -11.59 -4.35 -6.03
CA LEU A 125 -10.17 -4.66 -6.06
C LEU A 125 -9.88 -6.17 -6.13
N CYS A 126 -10.52 -6.98 -5.30
CA CYS A 126 -10.35 -8.43 -5.32
C CYS A 126 -10.75 -9.01 -6.68
N GLN A 127 -11.80 -8.49 -7.31
CA GLN A 127 -12.24 -8.92 -8.65
C GLN A 127 -11.26 -8.49 -9.75
N GLU A 128 -10.78 -7.24 -9.71
CA GLU A 128 -9.86 -6.70 -10.71
C GLU A 128 -8.48 -7.37 -10.66
N LEU A 129 -7.95 -7.56 -9.45
CA LEU A 129 -6.58 -8.06 -9.26
C LEU A 129 -6.49 -9.59 -9.29
N GLY A 130 -7.61 -10.27 -9.08
CA GLY A 130 -7.69 -11.73 -9.19
C GLY A 130 -7.35 -12.48 -7.88
N PRO A 131 -7.59 -13.81 -7.87
CA PRO A 131 -7.63 -14.62 -6.65
C PRO A 131 -6.27 -14.86 -5.99
N GLU A 132 -5.18 -14.59 -6.69
CA GLU A 132 -3.81 -14.79 -6.17
C GLU A 132 -3.26 -13.56 -5.43
N VAL A 133 -3.97 -12.43 -5.51
CA VAL A 133 -3.56 -11.17 -4.87
C VAL A 133 -4.14 -11.11 -3.46
N VAL A 134 -3.29 -10.81 -2.49
CA VAL A 134 -3.68 -10.56 -1.11
C VAL A 134 -4.03 -9.10 -0.95
N ILE A 135 -5.28 -8.82 -0.61
CA ILE A 135 -5.72 -7.48 -0.20
C ILE A 135 -5.85 -7.47 1.31
N GLN A 136 -5.22 -6.49 1.95
CA GLN A 136 -5.32 -6.25 3.38
C GLN A 136 -6.08 -4.95 3.61
N GLY A 137 -7.11 -4.97 4.45
CA GLY A 137 -7.90 -3.78 4.73
C GLY A 137 -9.13 -4.08 5.57
N GLY A 138 -9.92 -3.04 5.82
CA GLY A 138 -11.10 -3.14 6.68
C GLY A 138 -11.72 -1.77 6.96
N PRO A 139 -12.41 -1.60 8.09
CA PRO A 139 -12.99 -0.33 8.48
C PRO A 139 -11.94 0.77 8.61
N ARG A 140 -12.29 1.99 8.20
CA ARG A 140 -11.41 3.16 8.32
C ARG A 140 -11.00 3.40 9.79
N ALA A 141 -9.75 3.80 9.99
CA ALA A 141 -9.18 4.06 11.30
C ALA A 141 -10.00 5.04 12.15
N GLN A 142 -10.55 6.08 11.53
CA GLN A 142 -11.43 7.05 12.21
C GLN A 142 -12.71 6.40 12.78
N LEU A 143 -13.31 5.45 12.07
CA LEU A 143 -14.48 4.72 12.56
C LEU A 143 -14.10 3.85 13.77
N ILE A 144 -12.94 3.19 13.73
CA ILE A 144 -12.46 2.37 14.85
C ILE A 144 -12.15 3.26 16.07
N GLN A 145 -11.62 4.45 15.87
CA GLN A 145 -11.29 5.37 16.96
C GLN A 145 -12.55 6.01 17.59
N MET A 146 -13.46 6.50 16.77
CA MET A 146 -14.54 7.42 17.21
C MET A 146 -15.95 6.84 17.11
N GLY A 147 -16.12 5.72 16.41
CA GLY A 147 -17.42 5.07 16.23
C GLY A 147 -17.85 4.25 17.44
N SER A 148 -19.12 3.89 17.47
CA SER A 148 -19.66 2.91 18.40
C SER A 148 -19.26 1.48 18.00
N ARG A 149 -19.34 0.54 18.96
CA ARG A 149 -19.10 -0.89 18.72
C ARG A 149 -20.05 -1.45 17.65
N GLU A 150 -21.31 -0.99 17.67
CA GLU A 150 -22.34 -1.37 16.70
C GLU A 150 -22.00 -0.90 15.28
N GLU A 151 -21.48 0.32 15.12
CA GLU A 151 -21.06 0.86 13.82
C GLU A 151 -19.84 0.11 13.28
N ILE A 152 -18.85 -0.17 14.15
CA ILE A 152 -17.65 -0.95 13.77
C ILE A 152 -18.06 -2.36 13.33
N ARG A 153 -18.94 -3.02 14.10
CA ARG A 153 -19.45 -4.36 13.77
C ARG A 153 -20.23 -4.36 12.46
N ALA A 154 -21.09 -3.38 12.24
CA ALA A 154 -21.89 -3.28 11.02
C ALA A 154 -21.00 -3.07 9.77
N GLU A 155 -20.03 -2.18 9.85
CA GLU A 155 -19.09 -1.93 8.74
C GLU A 155 -18.18 -3.13 8.48
N SER A 156 -17.68 -3.78 9.54
CA SER A 156 -16.90 -5.01 9.42
C SER A 156 -17.67 -6.12 8.71
N LYS A 157 -18.95 -6.31 9.10
CA LYS A 157 -19.84 -7.27 8.45
C LYS A 157 -20.04 -6.95 6.98
N ARG A 158 -20.32 -5.68 6.66
CA ARG A 158 -20.51 -5.23 5.27
C ARG A 158 -19.30 -5.58 4.42
N ILE A 159 -18.10 -5.21 4.86
CA ILE A 159 -16.85 -5.48 4.11
C ILE A 159 -16.65 -6.99 3.92
N LEU A 160 -16.80 -7.79 4.98
CA LEU A 160 -16.62 -9.24 4.93
C LEU A 160 -17.65 -9.94 4.03
N ASP A 161 -18.92 -9.53 4.08
CA ASP A 161 -19.96 -10.06 3.22
C ASP A 161 -19.73 -9.74 1.74
N GLU A 162 -19.17 -8.56 1.43
CA GLU A 162 -18.84 -8.15 0.07
C GLU A 162 -17.61 -8.89 -0.49
N VAL A 163 -16.61 -9.15 0.35
CA VAL A 163 -15.32 -9.71 -0.09
C VAL A 163 -15.32 -11.24 -0.13
N LYS A 164 -15.91 -11.91 0.84
CA LYS A 164 -15.90 -13.40 0.92
C LYS A 164 -16.36 -14.13 -0.35
N PRO A 165 -17.39 -13.66 -1.09
CA PRO A 165 -17.80 -14.32 -2.33
C PRO A 165 -16.77 -14.24 -3.47
N VAL A 166 -15.84 -13.28 -3.42
CA VAL A 166 -14.92 -12.95 -4.52
C VAL A 166 -13.44 -13.19 -4.21
N SER A 167 -13.07 -13.37 -2.94
CA SER A 167 -11.68 -13.58 -2.53
C SER A 167 -11.55 -14.63 -1.41
N ARG A 168 -10.47 -15.40 -1.45
CA ARG A 168 -10.04 -16.34 -0.38
C ARG A 168 -8.72 -15.89 0.26
N THR A 169 -8.15 -14.79 -0.21
CA THR A 169 -6.84 -14.27 0.21
C THR A 169 -6.94 -12.90 0.90
N PHE A 170 -8.15 -12.45 1.25
CA PHE A 170 -8.35 -11.19 1.96
C PHE A 170 -7.90 -11.29 3.42
N ILE A 171 -7.09 -10.33 3.86
CA ILE A 171 -6.70 -10.18 5.26
C ILE A 171 -7.50 -9.01 5.85
N PHE A 172 -8.44 -9.36 6.72
CA PHE A 172 -9.24 -8.36 7.41
C PHE A 172 -8.45 -7.73 8.56
N ARG A 173 -8.34 -6.41 8.54
CA ARG A 173 -7.65 -5.61 9.55
C ARG A 173 -8.26 -4.20 9.62
N ASP A 174 -7.67 -3.30 10.37
CA ASP A 174 -7.92 -1.86 10.27
C ASP A 174 -7.55 -1.34 8.87
N GLY A 175 -8.23 -0.29 8.41
CA GLY A 175 -7.98 0.28 7.07
C GLY A 175 -6.74 1.17 7.00
N ASN A 176 -5.94 1.22 8.05
CA ASN A 176 -4.63 1.87 8.16
C ASN A 176 -4.06 1.56 9.55
N ASP A 177 -3.34 2.49 10.17
CA ASP A 177 -2.89 2.36 11.56
C ASP A 177 -4.02 2.63 12.57
N ILE A 178 -3.97 1.99 13.73
CA ILE A 178 -4.88 2.29 14.84
C ILE A 178 -4.44 3.61 15.50
N PRO A 179 -5.28 4.67 15.48
CA PRO A 179 -4.92 5.96 16.04
C PRO A 179 -4.66 5.90 17.55
N PRO A 180 -3.82 6.79 18.09
CA PRO A 180 -3.70 6.95 19.54
C PRO A 180 -5.05 7.20 20.21
N TYR A 181 -5.22 6.72 21.44
CA TYR A 181 -6.45 6.86 22.23
C TYR A 181 -7.67 6.13 21.67
N THR A 182 -7.51 5.20 20.72
CA THR A 182 -8.59 4.31 20.31
C THR A 182 -9.02 3.46 21.49
N PRO A 183 -10.35 3.45 21.85
CA PRO A 183 -10.86 2.62 22.94
C PRO A 183 -10.57 1.13 22.69
N LEU A 184 -10.13 0.41 23.72
CA LEU A 184 -9.83 -1.03 23.60
C LEU A 184 -11.08 -1.84 23.25
N GLU A 185 -12.25 -1.42 23.72
CA GLU A 185 -13.53 -2.02 23.38
C GLU A 185 -13.87 -1.91 21.88
N ASN A 186 -13.39 -0.88 21.19
CA ASN A 186 -13.57 -0.72 19.76
C ASN A 186 -12.64 -1.66 18.98
N ILE A 187 -11.40 -1.82 19.44
CA ILE A 187 -10.47 -2.83 18.88
C ILE A 187 -11.02 -4.24 19.09
N GLN A 188 -11.59 -4.51 20.29
CA GLN A 188 -12.22 -5.79 20.58
C GLN A 188 -13.43 -6.03 19.66
N ALA A 189 -14.26 -4.99 19.41
CA ALA A 189 -15.42 -5.11 18.51
C ALA A 189 -15.00 -5.44 17.07
N LEU A 190 -13.89 -4.88 16.58
CA LEU A 190 -13.30 -5.23 15.28
C LEU A 190 -12.89 -6.71 15.23
N TYR A 191 -12.18 -7.18 16.27
CA TYR A 191 -11.75 -8.56 16.38
C TYR A 191 -12.92 -9.55 16.45
N ASP A 192 -13.91 -9.25 17.31
CA ASP A 192 -15.10 -10.08 17.48
C ASP A 192 -15.91 -10.18 16.16
N ALA A 193 -16.04 -9.06 15.44
CA ALA A 193 -16.68 -9.04 14.13
C ALA A 193 -15.95 -9.91 13.10
N CYS A 194 -14.61 -9.92 13.14
CA CYS A 194 -13.80 -10.81 12.28
C CYS A 194 -14.08 -12.28 12.61
N LEU A 195 -14.11 -12.65 13.88
CA LEU A 195 -14.40 -14.04 14.31
C LEU A 195 -15.81 -14.50 13.92
N GLU A 196 -16.78 -13.58 14.00
CA GLU A 196 -18.20 -13.87 13.73
C GLU A 196 -18.48 -13.96 12.23
N PHE A 197 -17.99 -13.00 11.43
CA PHE A 197 -18.35 -12.85 10.01
C PHE A 197 -17.25 -13.29 9.03
N GLY A 198 -16.01 -13.45 9.49
CA GLY A 198 -14.86 -13.74 8.63
C GLY A 198 -14.71 -15.19 8.21
N ARG A 199 -15.50 -16.13 8.76
CA ARG A 199 -15.41 -17.55 8.41
C ARG A 199 -15.94 -17.78 7.00
N TYR A 200 -15.24 -18.62 6.26
CA TYR A 200 -15.70 -19.18 4.98
C TYR A 200 -16.46 -20.48 5.28
N GLU A 201 -17.60 -20.62 4.63
CA GLU A 201 -18.39 -21.86 4.62
C GLU A 201 -17.80 -22.86 3.62
#